data_06427ac01a11de1b9ddae8c78edeca2a
#
_entry.id   06427ac01a11de1b9ddae8c78edeca2a
#
_cell.length_a   1.000
_cell.length_b   1.000
_cell.length_c   1.000
_cell.angle_alpha   90.00
_cell.angle_beta   90.00
_cell.angle_gamma   90.00
#
_symmetry.space_group_name_H-M   'P 1'
#
loop_
_entity.id
_entity.type
_entity.pdbx_description
1 polymer ?
#
loop_
_entity_poly.entity_id
_entity_poly.type
_entity_poly.pdbx_seq_one_letter_code
_entity_poly.pdbx_strand_id
1 'polypeptide(L)'
;MFKPRLFFNFFLCFVFCLGNINTSNVNALERTMKPAILITGGAGYIGSHTAYTLIELGYPVVVIDLDIDKNKVPGVIYIKGDCGDKFLLEKIFTQYFIDAVMHFAAFIEVGESVKNPLKFYENNVTKPVVLLQTMCAHGVKKFIFSSSCAVYGVPEVLPLTEEHGKKPISPYGKTKLMVEMVLEDLSRSHGLQYVALRYFNAAGALPEHNLGERHNPESHIIPLLLRAAQSGKPFNVFGTDYPTPDGTCIRDYLHVLDIADAHVRALDYLSAGGKSDYFNLGTGNGFSVKEMIAVVEKVSGKKVHAVYGQRRAGDPAVLVAGPKKAQELLGWKQQHSDLEGMVKAAYAFDQSWFWGAPSQQPTGKQLIG
;
A
#
# COMPACT_ATOMS: atom_id res chain seq x y z
N MET A 1 15.11 36.85 -5.85
CA MET A 1 16.45 36.29 -5.59
C MET A 1 16.71 36.43 -4.08
N PHE A 2 16.19 35.54 -3.23
CA PHE A 2 16.42 35.54 -1.80
C PHE A 2 17.28 34.34 -1.43
N LYS A 3 18.43 34.61 -0.80
CA LYS A 3 19.42 33.60 -0.41
C LYS A 3 18.98 32.84 0.85
N PRO A 4 19.03 31.52 0.90
CA PRO A 4 18.60 30.71 2.05
C PRO A 4 19.59 30.68 3.24
N ARG A 5 20.55 31.61 3.31
CA ARG A 5 21.59 31.64 4.37
C ARG A 5 21.19 32.38 5.65
N LEU A 6 20.04 33.06 5.72
CA LEU A 6 19.69 33.87 6.88
C LEU A 6 18.98 33.08 8.01
N PHE A 7 18.29 31.99 7.71
CA PHE A 7 17.60 31.19 8.72
C PHE A 7 18.54 30.31 9.56
N PHE A 8 19.66 29.88 8.98
CA PHE A 8 20.65 29.04 9.68
C PHE A 8 21.40 29.82 10.77
N ASN A 9 21.63 31.11 10.58
CA ASN A 9 22.32 31.94 11.57
C ASN A 9 21.48 32.34 12.78
N PHE A 10 20.15 32.32 12.69
CA PHE A 10 19.27 32.65 13.82
C PHE A 10 19.20 31.51 14.84
N PHE A 11 19.27 30.26 14.39
CA PHE A 11 19.26 29.09 15.27
C PHE A 11 20.62 28.94 16.01
N LEU A 12 21.72 29.26 15.34
CA LEU A 12 23.04 29.22 15.94
C LEU A 12 23.25 30.31 17.00
N CYS A 13 22.68 31.51 16.81
CA CYS A 13 22.74 32.59 17.82
C CYS A 13 21.93 32.29 19.09
N PHE A 14 20.84 31.54 19.03
CA PHE A 14 20.04 31.17 20.22
C PHE A 14 20.73 30.09 21.07
N VAL A 15 21.57 29.25 20.48
CA VAL A 15 22.35 28.20 21.17
C VAL A 15 23.57 28.80 21.89
N PHE A 16 24.14 29.89 21.38
CA PHE A 16 25.29 30.54 22.02
C PHE A 16 24.97 31.37 23.27
N CYS A 17 23.72 31.71 23.53
CA CYS A 17 23.29 32.43 24.73
C CYS A 17 23.05 31.56 25.97
N LEU A 18 23.05 30.21 25.81
CA LEU A 18 22.93 29.26 26.91
C LEU A 18 24.27 28.54 27.11
N GLY A 19 25.14 29.17 27.91
CA GLY A 19 26.50 28.80 28.22
C GLY A 19 26.92 27.34 28.06
N ASN A 20 28.04 27.12 27.36
CA ASN A 20 28.85 25.88 27.28
C ASN A 20 28.16 24.60 26.78
N ILE A 21 27.45 24.63 25.67
CA ILE A 21 27.18 23.43 24.92
C ILE A 21 28.41 23.08 24.07
N ASN A 22 29.06 21.98 24.43
CA ASN A 22 30.26 21.47 23.76
C ASN A 22 29.93 21.22 22.27
N THR A 23 30.63 21.88 21.35
CA THR A 23 30.41 21.76 19.89
C THR A 23 30.48 20.32 19.39
N SER A 24 31.13 19.42 20.11
CA SER A 24 31.11 17.97 19.86
C SER A 24 29.73 17.35 20.08
N ASN A 25 28.88 17.89 21.01
CA ASN A 25 27.55 17.39 21.26
C ASN A 25 26.53 17.90 20.23
N VAL A 26 26.71 19.10 19.68
CA VAL A 26 25.88 19.63 18.59
C VAL A 26 26.14 18.81 17.30
N ASN A 27 27.39 18.55 16.97
CA ASN A 27 27.79 17.70 15.86
C ASN A 27 27.38 16.21 16.06
N ALA A 28 27.26 15.74 17.30
CA ALA A 28 26.74 14.40 17.59
C ALA A 28 25.21 14.33 17.44
N LEU A 29 24.47 15.38 17.81
CA LEU A 29 23.02 15.49 17.55
C LEU A 29 22.72 15.64 16.06
N GLU A 30 23.49 16.39 15.29
CA GLU A 30 23.36 16.48 13.83
C GLU A 30 23.74 15.17 13.11
N ARG A 31 24.64 14.36 13.70
CA ARG A 31 25.02 13.05 13.14
C ARG A 31 24.01 11.92 13.40
N THR A 32 23.02 12.10 14.25
CA THR A 32 22.12 11.01 14.70
C THR A 32 20.70 11.09 14.14
N MET A 33 20.27 12.16 13.49
CA MET A 33 18.94 12.23 12.90
C MET A 33 18.98 11.88 11.41
N LYS A 34 18.94 10.57 11.09
CA LYS A 34 18.57 10.16 9.74
C LYS A 34 17.18 10.74 9.44
N PRO A 35 16.96 11.33 8.26
CA PRO A 35 15.65 11.84 7.90
C PRO A 35 14.64 10.69 7.88
N ALA A 36 13.45 10.96 8.43
CA ALA A 36 12.41 9.95 8.60
C ALA A 36 11.56 9.79 7.34
N ILE A 37 10.97 8.61 7.19
CA ILE A 37 9.95 8.33 6.18
C ILE A 37 8.57 8.44 6.83
N LEU A 38 7.72 9.32 6.30
CA LEU A 38 6.31 9.40 6.72
C LEU A 38 5.49 8.40 5.91
N ILE A 39 4.77 7.52 6.59
CA ILE A 39 3.85 6.56 5.97
C ILE A 39 2.42 6.91 6.37
N THR A 40 1.56 7.20 5.41
CA THR A 40 0.12 7.32 5.67
C THR A 40 -0.56 5.98 5.41
N GLY A 41 -1.45 5.56 6.29
CA GLY A 41 -2.03 4.21 6.22
C GLY A 41 -1.05 3.11 6.63
N GLY A 42 -0.06 3.46 7.47
CA GLY A 42 1.04 2.56 7.84
C GLY A 42 0.67 1.49 8.86
N ALA A 43 -0.51 1.51 9.46
CA ALA A 43 -1.05 0.41 10.26
C ALA A 43 -1.96 -0.53 9.43
N GLY A 44 -2.20 -0.20 8.14
CA GLY A 44 -2.89 -1.05 7.18
C GLY A 44 -2.03 -2.22 6.71
N TYR A 45 -2.59 -3.06 5.83
CA TYR A 45 -1.93 -4.27 5.35
C TYR A 45 -0.58 -4.00 4.68
N ILE A 46 -0.57 -3.30 3.54
CA ILE A 46 0.67 -3.04 2.78
C ILE A 46 1.58 -2.05 3.52
N GLY A 47 0.99 -1.00 4.12
CA GLY A 47 1.75 0.03 4.82
C GLY A 47 2.56 -0.50 6.00
N SER A 48 2.01 -1.46 6.78
CA SER A 48 2.73 -2.06 7.92
C SER A 48 3.90 -2.95 7.50
N HIS A 49 3.74 -3.72 6.41
CA HIS A 49 4.85 -4.50 5.87
C HIS A 49 5.96 -3.60 5.30
N THR A 50 5.57 -2.48 4.67
CA THR A 50 6.55 -1.47 4.21
C THR A 50 7.24 -0.79 5.41
N ALA A 51 6.50 -0.45 6.46
CA ALA A 51 7.08 0.10 7.69
C ALA A 51 8.06 -0.88 8.33
N TYR A 52 7.72 -2.17 8.39
CA TYR A 52 8.60 -3.23 8.87
C TYR A 52 9.89 -3.31 8.05
N THR A 53 9.77 -3.36 6.71
CA THR A 53 10.95 -3.43 5.82
C THR A 53 11.87 -2.21 5.99
N LEU A 54 11.30 -1.01 6.13
CA LEU A 54 12.09 0.21 6.37
C LEU A 54 12.80 0.20 7.72
N ILE A 55 12.15 -0.26 8.80
CA ILE A 55 12.77 -0.40 10.12
C ILE A 55 13.93 -1.38 10.08
N GLU A 56 13.78 -2.56 9.43
CA GLU A 56 14.86 -3.54 9.26
C GLU A 56 16.05 -2.97 8.49
N LEU A 57 15.81 -2.03 7.56
CA LEU A 57 16.85 -1.29 6.84
C LEU A 57 17.42 -0.09 7.62
N GLY A 58 16.93 0.16 8.85
CA GLY A 58 17.41 1.21 9.73
C GLY A 58 16.94 2.62 9.37
N TYR A 59 15.80 2.76 8.69
CA TYR A 59 15.14 4.04 8.47
C TYR A 59 14.30 4.40 9.70
N PRO A 60 14.34 5.66 10.19
CA PRO A 60 13.31 6.18 11.10
C PRO A 60 11.96 6.25 10.36
N VAL A 61 10.91 5.71 10.98
CA VAL A 61 9.57 5.67 10.37
C VAL A 61 8.55 6.36 11.27
N VAL A 62 7.79 7.28 10.70
CA VAL A 62 6.62 7.91 11.31
C VAL A 62 5.38 7.45 10.54
N VAL A 63 4.39 6.93 11.24
CA VAL A 63 3.13 6.47 10.67
C VAL A 63 1.99 7.36 11.13
N ILE A 64 1.16 7.81 10.19
CA ILE A 64 -0.16 8.40 10.48
C ILE A 64 -1.25 7.44 9.97
N ASP A 65 -2.18 7.07 10.86
CA ASP A 65 -3.30 6.18 10.54
C ASP A 65 -4.50 6.48 11.44
N LEU A 66 -5.70 6.21 10.97
CA LEU A 66 -6.94 6.33 11.76
C LEU A 66 -7.01 5.26 12.86
N ASP A 67 -6.45 4.08 12.60
CA ASP A 67 -6.42 2.96 13.53
C ASP A 67 -4.99 2.39 13.64
N ILE A 68 -4.27 2.88 14.63
CA ILE A 68 -2.85 2.55 14.86
C ILE A 68 -2.63 1.24 15.63
N ASP A 69 -3.69 0.50 15.95
CA ASP A 69 -3.60 -0.70 16.80
C ASP A 69 -3.62 -2.02 15.99
N LYS A 70 -3.85 -1.96 14.68
CA LYS A 70 -4.00 -3.16 13.83
C LYS A 70 -2.72 -3.94 13.64
N ASN A 71 -1.75 -3.37 12.94
CA ASN A 71 -0.49 -4.02 12.55
C ASN A 71 0.67 -3.18 13.08
N LYS A 72 0.99 -3.32 14.35
CA LYS A 72 2.09 -2.57 14.98
C LYS A 72 3.44 -3.16 14.66
N VAL A 73 4.36 -2.30 14.24
CA VAL A 73 5.76 -2.63 14.00
C VAL A 73 6.60 -1.99 15.12
N PRO A 74 7.42 -2.75 15.86
CA PRO A 74 8.32 -2.17 16.85
C PRO A 74 9.27 -1.14 16.23
N GLY A 75 9.58 -0.07 16.96
CA GLY A 75 10.48 1.01 16.48
C GLY A 75 9.81 2.08 15.63
N VAL A 76 8.56 1.91 15.21
CA VAL A 76 7.79 2.91 14.47
C VAL A 76 7.14 3.92 15.42
N ILE A 77 7.17 5.19 15.06
CA ILE A 77 6.43 6.26 15.74
C ILE A 77 5.03 6.32 15.13
N TYR A 78 4.00 5.98 15.93
CA TYR A 78 2.61 6.00 15.48
C TYR A 78 1.89 7.28 15.94
N ILE A 79 1.22 7.94 15.00
CA ILE A 79 0.38 9.12 15.23
C ILE A 79 -1.03 8.77 14.76
N LYS A 80 -1.98 8.73 15.71
CA LYS A 80 -3.39 8.50 15.39
C LYS A 80 -4.00 9.76 14.80
N GLY A 81 -4.49 9.68 13.57
CA GLY A 81 -5.15 10.81 12.93
C GLY A 81 -5.42 10.61 11.44
N ASP A 82 -6.06 11.60 10.85
CA ASP A 82 -6.40 11.61 9.42
C ASP A 82 -5.28 12.26 8.61
N CYS A 83 -4.86 11.61 7.53
CA CYS A 83 -3.85 12.14 6.62
C CYS A 83 -4.32 13.36 5.79
N GLY A 84 -5.60 13.74 5.90
CA GLY A 84 -6.17 14.98 5.37
C GLY A 84 -6.31 16.10 6.42
N ASP A 85 -5.94 15.86 7.68
CA ASP A 85 -5.93 16.89 8.72
C ASP A 85 -4.70 17.78 8.58
N LYS A 86 -4.90 18.97 8.01
CA LYS A 86 -3.85 19.94 7.77
C LYS A 86 -3.09 20.33 9.03
N PHE A 87 -3.80 20.55 10.16
CA PHE A 87 -3.16 20.97 11.41
C PHE A 87 -2.27 19.87 11.98
N LEU A 88 -2.70 18.62 11.87
CA LEU A 88 -1.91 17.47 12.28
C LEU A 88 -0.69 17.28 11.38
N LEU A 89 -0.85 17.42 10.07
CA LEU A 89 0.25 17.35 9.11
C LEU A 89 1.30 18.45 9.34
N GLU A 90 0.87 19.70 9.56
CA GLU A 90 1.79 20.81 9.92
C GLU A 90 2.61 20.49 11.16
N LYS A 91 1.97 19.91 12.20
CA LYS A 91 2.68 19.43 13.39
C LYS A 91 3.72 18.36 13.07
N ILE A 92 3.35 17.37 12.26
CA ILE A 92 4.25 16.25 11.91
C ILE A 92 5.46 16.78 11.14
N PHE A 93 5.25 17.58 10.09
CA PHE A 93 6.35 18.11 9.28
C PHE A 93 7.22 19.13 10.01
N THR A 94 6.69 19.78 11.07
CA THR A 94 7.48 20.65 11.95
C THR A 94 8.30 19.86 12.97
N GLN A 95 7.71 18.78 13.51
CA GLN A 95 8.32 18.01 14.59
C GLN A 95 9.37 17.01 14.09
N TYR A 96 9.16 16.44 12.89
CA TYR A 96 10.02 15.41 12.35
C TYR A 96 10.69 15.87 11.05
N PHE A 97 11.98 15.56 10.91
CA PHE A 97 12.69 15.79 9.65
C PHE A 97 12.29 14.71 8.64
N ILE A 98 11.25 14.99 7.84
CA ILE A 98 10.72 14.05 6.84
C ILE A 98 11.46 14.23 5.51
N ASP A 99 12.04 13.14 4.98
CA ASP A 99 12.71 13.10 3.68
C ASP A 99 11.74 12.71 2.54
N ALA A 100 10.87 11.75 2.83
CA ALA A 100 9.93 11.22 1.85
C ALA A 100 8.59 10.83 2.49
N VAL A 101 7.54 10.79 1.68
CA VAL A 101 6.23 10.28 2.08
C VAL A 101 5.89 9.06 1.23
N MET A 102 5.43 7.99 1.88
CA MET A 102 4.82 6.82 1.26
C MET A 102 3.33 6.80 1.58
N HIS A 103 2.50 6.87 0.56
CA HIS A 103 1.06 7.06 0.74
C HIS A 103 0.27 5.79 0.42
N PHE A 104 -0.23 5.12 1.46
CA PHE A 104 -1.08 3.92 1.36
C PHE A 104 -2.53 4.18 1.79
N ALA A 105 -2.80 5.23 2.56
CA ALA A 105 -4.12 5.53 3.08
C ALA A 105 -5.15 5.71 1.97
N ALA A 106 -6.04 4.74 1.81
CA ALA A 106 -7.11 4.77 0.80
C ALA A 106 -8.24 3.80 1.17
N PHE A 107 -9.45 4.09 0.72
CA PHE A 107 -10.49 3.06 0.57
C PHE A 107 -10.22 2.28 -0.72
N ILE A 108 -10.34 0.94 -0.66
CA ILE A 108 -9.88 0.03 -1.71
C ILE A 108 -11.00 -0.79 -2.37
N GLU A 109 -12.19 -0.84 -1.76
CA GLU A 109 -13.29 -1.70 -2.18
C GLU A 109 -13.95 -1.18 -3.47
N VAL A 110 -13.61 -1.80 -4.61
CA VAL A 110 -14.10 -1.39 -5.94
C VAL A 110 -15.63 -1.37 -5.98
N GLY A 111 -16.29 -2.42 -5.46
CA GLY A 111 -17.75 -2.52 -5.45
C GLY A 111 -18.43 -1.42 -4.60
N GLU A 112 -17.84 -1.08 -3.46
CA GLU A 112 -18.33 0.01 -2.59
C GLU A 112 -18.12 1.37 -3.26
N SER A 113 -17.03 1.55 -4.02
CA SER A 113 -16.79 2.80 -4.74
C SER A 113 -17.88 3.12 -5.77
N VAL A 114 -18.52 2.10 -6.35
CA VAL A 114 -19.64 2.29 -7.29
C VAL A 114 -20.90 2.75 -6.56
N LYS A 115 -21.14 2.23 -5.35
CA LYS A 115 -22.33 2.58 -4.54
C LYS A 115 -22.18 3.95 -3.88
N ASN A 116 -21.01 4.26 -3.35
CA ASN A 116 -20.72 5.46 -2.58
C ASN A 116 -19.51 6.23 -3.15
N PRO A 117 -19.55 6.75 -4.39
CA PRO A 117 -18.40 7.33 -5.07
C PRO A 117 -17.85 8.57 -4.33
N LEU A 118 -18.69 9.42 -3.76
CA LEU A 118 -18.24 10.64 -3.07
C LEU A 118 -17.34 10.33 -1.88
N LYS A 119 -17.64 9.30 -1.11
CA LYS A 119 -16.79 8.80 -0.02
C LYS A 119 -15.37 8.48 -0.50
N PHE A 120 -15.25 7.89 -1.70
CA PHE A 120 -13.96 7.55 -2.30
C PHE A 120 -13.23 8.79 -2.85
N TYR A 121 -13.93 9.72 -3.50
CA TYR A 121 -13.31 10.96 -3.96
C TYR A 121 -12.80 11.82 -2.80
N GLU A 122 -13.58 11.96 -1.74
CA GLU A 122 -13.16 12.69 -0.54
C GLU A 122 -11.92 12.06 0.08
N ASN A 123 -11.95 10.76 0.37
CA ASN A 123 -10.85 10.09 1.05
C ASN A 123 -9.61 9.92 0.17
N ASN A 124 -9.80 9.48 -1.09
CA ASN A 124 -8.69 9.05 -1.94
C ASN A 124 -8.13 10.17 -2.83
N VAL A 125 -8.79 11.33 -2.92
CA VAL A 125 -8.32 12.47 -3.73
C VAL A 125 -8.16 13.72 -2.88
N THR A 126 -9.20 14.16 -2.17
CA THR A 126 -9.15 15.42 -1.41
C THR A 126 -8.08 15.36 -0.33
N LYS A 127 -8.03 14.29 0.45
CA LYS A 127 -7.04 14.15 1.54
C LYS A 127 -5.59 14.07 1.04
N PRO A 128 -5.25 13.25 0.02
CA PRO A 128 -3.92 13.31 -0.60
C PRO A 128 -3.52 14.70 -1.13
N VAL A 129 -4.46 15.48 -1.66
CA VAL A 129 -4.16 16.85 -2.10
C VAL A 129 -3.75 17.73 -0.92
N VAL A 130 -4.43 17.62 0.24
CA VAL A 130 -4.03 18.34 1.46
C VAL A 130 -2.64 17.91 1.94
N LEU A 131 -2.36 16.61 1.93
CA LEU A 131 -1.04 16.07 2.27
C LEU A 131 0.04 16.63 1.35
N LEU A 132 -0.17 16.61 0.04
CA LEU A 132 0.77 17.11 -0.97
C LEU A 132 1.01 18.62 -0.84
N GLN A 133 -0.03 19.41 -0.55
CA GLN A 133 0.09 20.84 -0.27
C GLN A 133 1.00 21.10 0.94
N THR A 134 0.80 20.35 2.04
CA THR A 134 1.63 20.48 3.23
C THR A 134 3.08 20.05 2.97
N MET A 135 3.29 18.93 2.24
CA MET A 135 4.62 18.50 1.80
C MET A 135 5.36 19.60 1.04
N CYS A 136 4.70 20.19 0.02
CA CYS A 136 5.28 21.26 -0.78
C CYS A 136 5.66 22.47 0.06
N ALA A 137 4.80 22.88 1.01
CA ALA A 137 5.05 23.98 1.93
C ALA A 137 6.28 23.75 2.82
N HIS A 138 6.51 22.51 3.26
CA HIS A 138 7.67 22.11 4.06
C HIS A 138 8.89 21.69 3.24
N GLY A 139 8.85 21.81 1.91
CA GLY A 139 9.98 21.50 1.03
C GLY A 139 10.30 20.00 0.88
N VAL A 140 9.43 19.11 1.34
CA VAL A 140 9.57 17.66 1.12
C VAL A 140 9.24 17.33 -0.33
N LYS A 141 10.15 16.63 -1.02
CA LYS A 141 10.09 16.48 -2.49
C LYS A 141 9.84 15.06 -2.97
N LYS A 142 10.00 14.03 -2.14
CA LYS A 142 9.88 12.64 -2.57
C LYS A 142 8.55 12.06 -2.12
N PHE A 143 7.79 11.52 -3.09
CA PHE A 143 6.47 10.91 -2.84
C PHE A 143 6.36 9.55 -3.53
N ILE A 144 6.15 8.50 -2.77
CA ILE A 144 5.90 7.16 -3.29
C ILE A 144 4.40 6.85 -3.10
N PHE A 145 3.72 6.61 -4.20
CA PHE A 145 2.28 6.42 -4.23
C PHE A 145 1.90 4.96 -4.47
N SER A 146 1.16 4.40 -3.54
CA SER A 146 0.45 3.13 -3.71
C SER A 146 -0.72 3.34 -4.67
N SER A 147 -0.45 3.23 -5.98
CA SER A 147 -1.44 3.29 -7.04
C SER A 147 -2.07 1.91 -7.29
N SER A 148 -2.67 1.72 -8.44
CA SER A 148 -3.34 0.45 -8.79
C SER A 148 -3.38 0.25 -10.29
N CYS A 149 -3.30 -0.99 -10.76
CA CYS A 149 -3.61 -1.34 -12.14
C CYS A 149 -5.09 -1.09 -12.54
N ALA A 150 -5.96 -0.79 -11.58
CA ALA A 150 -7.34 -0.36 -11.86
C ALA A 150 -7.43 0.94 -12.68
N VAL A 151 -6.34 1.71 -12.79
CA VAL A 151 -6.24 2.91 -13.65
C VAL A 151 -6.36 2.59 -15.14
N TYR A 152 -6.02 1.36 -15.55
CA TYR A 152 -6.08 0.95 -16.96
C TYR A 152 -7.49 0.58 -17.43
N GLY A 153 -8.35 0.08 -16.52
CA GLY A 153 -9.68 -0.44 -16.87
C GLY A 153 -9.63 -1.82 -17.49
N VAL A 154 -10.36 -2.04 -18.59
CA VAL A 154 -10.38 -3.32 -19.31
C VAL A 154 -9.17 -3.41 -20.23
N PRO A 155 -8.32 -4.45 -20.09
CA PRO A 155 -7.14 -4.60 -20.95
C PRO A 155 -7.52 -4.87 -22.40
N GLU A 156 -6.85 -4.18 -23.33
CA GLU A 156 -6.92 -4.48 -24.78
C GLU A 156 -5.84 -5.49 -25.18
N VAL A 157 -4.69 -5.45 -24.51
CA VAL A 157 -3.54 -6.35 -24.72
C VAL A 157 -2.99 -6.77 -23.36
N LEU A 158 -2.41 -7.96 -23.27
CA LEU A 158 -1.81 -8.52 -22.05
C LEU A 158 -0.38 -9.01 -22.32
N PRO A 159 0.52 -8.95 -21.34
CA PRO A 159 0.32 -8.33 -20.01
C PRO A 159 0.21 -6.81 -20.12
N LEU A 160 -0.45 -6.18 -19.12
CA LEU A 160 -0.53 -4.72 -19.02
C LEU A 160 0.85 -4.11 -18.80
N THR A 161 1.24 -3.17 -19.65
CA THR A 161 2.43 -2.32 -19.49
C THR A 161 2.05 -0.90 -19.16
N GLU A 162 3.02 -0.07 -18.78
CA GLU A 162 2.78 1.35 -18.47
C GLU A 162 2.34 2.19 -19.68
N GLU A 163 2.54 1.67 -20.91
CA GLU A 163 2.14 2.27 -22.17
C GLU A 163 0.62 2.17 -22.45
N HIS A 164 -0.09 1.30 -21.72
CA HIS A 164 -1.54 1.14 -21.90
C HIS A 164 -2.30 2.41 -21.55
N GLY A 165 -3.35 2.67 -22.32
CA GLY A 165 -4.27 3.79 -22.07
C GLY A 165 -4.93 3.69 -20.68
N LYS A 166 -4.96 4.81 -19.96
CA LYS A 166 -5.58 4.91 -18.64
C LYS A 166 -7.07 5.20 -18.80
N LYS A 167 -7.93 4.16 -18.70
CA LYS A 167 -9.40 4.23 -18.88
C LYS A 167 -10.13 3.55 -17.72
N PRO A 168 -10.02 4.03 -16.47
CA PRO A 168 -10.59 3.36 -15.30
C PRO A 168 -12.10 3.27 -15.39
N ILE A 169 -12.65 2.07 -15.09
CA ILE A 169 -14.08 1.78 -15.16
C ILE A 169 -14.81 1.93 -13.81
N SER A 170 -14.06 2.07 -12.71
CA SER A 170 -14.64 2.25 -11.37
C SER A 170 -14.24 3.60 -10.76
N PRO A 171 -15.06 4.16 -9.85
CA PRO A 171 -14.67 5.34 -9.08
C PRO A 171 -13.35 5.15 -8.31
N TYR A 172 -13.10 3.98 -7.73
CA TYR A 172 -11.80 3.66 -7.12
C TYR A 172 -10.64 3.85 -8.10
N GLY A 173 -10.68 3.23 -9.29
CA GLY A 173 -9.64 3.39 -10.31
C GLY A 173 -9.49 4.86 -10.77
N LYS A 174 -10.61 5.60 -10.89
CA LYS A 174 -10.60 7.02 -11.21
C LYS A 174 -9.90 7.84 -10.12
N THR A 175 -10.13 7.55 -8.83
CA THR A 175 -9.46 8.27 -7.73
C THR A 175 -7.95 8.05 -7.74
N LYS A 176 -7.49 6.83 -8.04
CA LYS A 176 -6.05 6.55 -8.18
C LYS A 176 -5.45 7.33 -9.36
N LEU A 177 -6.12 7.33 -10.51
CA LEU A 177 -5.67 8.10 -11.67
C LEU A 177 -5.65 9.62 -11.40
N MET A 178 -6.65 10.16 -10.71
CA MET A 178 -6.68 11.59 -10.35
C MET A 178 -5.47 11.99 -9.50
N VAL A 179 -5.07 11.17 -8.52
CA VAL A 179 -3.87 11.45 -7.74
C VAL A 179 -2.61 11.39 -8.62
N GLU A 180 -2.49 10.43 -9.53
CA GLU A 180 -1.38 10.40 -10.49
C GLU A 180 -1.31 11.68 -11.32
N MET A 181 -2.45 12.22 -11.80
CA MET A 181 -2.48 13.48 -12.53
C MET A 181 -2.01 14.67 -11.67
N VAL A 182 -2.45 14.72 -10.40
CA VAL A 182 -1.97 15.76 -9.45
C VAL A 182 -0.46 15.65 -9.24
N LEU A 183 0.08 14.44 -9.13
CA LEU A 183 1.53 14.22 -9.00
C LEU A 183 2.31 14.70 -10.24
N GLU A 184 1.80 14.44 -11.44
CA GLU A 184 2.38 14.97 -12.69
C GLU A 184 2.45 16.50 -12.68
N ASP A 185 1.35 17.17 -12.31
CA ASP A 185 1.27 18.63 -12.29
C ASP A 185 2.19 19.23 -11.20
N LEU A 186 2.25 18.64 -10.01
CA LEU A 186 3.15 19.07 -8.94
C LEU A 186 4.62 18.81 -9.28
N SER A 187 4.92 17.76 -10.03
CA SER A 187 6.27 17.50 -10.51
C SER A 187 6.76 18.63 -11.43
N ARG A 188 5.90 19.10 -12.33
CA ARG A 188 6.22 20.20 -13.26
C ARG A 188 6.29 21.57 -12.55
N SER A 189 5.34 21.85 -11.65
CA SER A 189 5.19 23.18 -11.04
C SER A 189 6.02 23.39 -9.79
N HIS A 190 6.22 22.35 -8.97
CA HIS A 190 6.85 22.43 -7.65
C HIS A 190 8.12 21.56 -7.54
N GLY A 191 8.52 20.86 -8.60
CA GLY A 191 9.67 19.96 -8.59
C GLY A 191 9.49 18.76 -7.65
N LEU A 192 8.23 18.31 -7.45
CA LEU A 192 7.94 17.08 -6.73
C LEU A 192 8.51 15.89 -7.52
N GLN A 193 9.20 15.00 -6.84
CA GLN A 193 9.67 13.73 -7.39
C GLN A 193 8.73 12.63 -6.91
N TYR A 194 8.19 11.81 -7.81
CA TYR A 194 7.28 10.76 -7.42
C TYR A 194 7.55 9.44 -8.14
N VAL A 195 7.17 8.36 -7.47
CA VAL A 195 6.97 7.04 -8.07
C VAL A 195 5.56 6.57 -7.72
N ALA A 196 4.78 6.21 -8.75
CA ALA A 196 3.49 5.55 -8.56
C ALA A 196 3.62 4.05 -8.91
N LEU A 197 3.38 3.20 -7.92
CA LEU A 197 3.44 1.75 -8.06
C LEU A 197 2.04 1.20 -8.33
N ARG A 198 1.84 0.57 -9.50
CA ARG A 198 0.56 0.01 -9.94
C ARG A 198 0.60 -1.51 -9.81
N TYR A 199 -0.24 -2.06 -8.97
CA TYR A 199 -0.38 -3.50 -8.77
C TYR A 199 -1.84 -3.90 -8.63
N PHE A 200 -2.13 -5.22 -8.74
CA PHE A 200 -3.49 -5.74 -8.62
C PHE A 200 -3.77 -6.20 -7.19
N ASN A 201 -3.38 -7.41 -6.84
CA ASN A 201 -3.77 -8.04 -5.60
C ASN A 201 -2.54 -8.28 -4.72
N ALA A 202 -2.52 -7.67 -3.53
CA ALA A 202 -1.59 -8.04 -2.49
C ALA A 202 -2.06 -9.34 -1.83
N ALA A 203 -1.12 -10.21 -1.47
CA ALA A 203 -1.38 -11.50 -0.86
C ALA A 203 -0.29 -11.87 0.15
N GLY A 204 -0.52 -12.89 0.94
CA GLY A 204 0.45 -13.35 1.94
C GLY A 204 0.39 -12.58 3.27
N ALA A 205 1.40 -12.79 4.08
CA ALA A 205 1.53 -12.19 5.41
C ALA A 205 2.96 -12.34 5.93
N LEU A 206 3.24 -11.78 7.10
CA LEU A 206 4.44 -11.98 7.90
C LEU A 206 4.02 -12.44 9.31
N PRO A 207 3.61 -13.72 9.46
CA PRO A 207 2.95 -14.20 10.68
C PRO A 207 3.83 -14.12 11.91
N GLU A 208 5.14 -14.33 11.79
CA GLU A 208 6.13 -14.25 12.87
C GLU A 208 6.24 -12.86 13.50
N HIS A 209 5.83 -11.82 12.77
CA HIS A 209 5.73 -10.43 13.24
C HIS A 209 4.29 -9.98 13.48
N ASN A 210 3.33 -10.90 13.40
CA ASN A 210 1.89 -10.63 13.54
C ASN A 210 1.39 -9.54 12.56
N LEU A 211 1.96 -9.52 11.34
CA LEU A 211 1.57 -8.62 10.27
C LEU A 211 0.81 -9.38 9.18
N GLY A 212 -0.36 -8.89 8.82
CA GLY A 212 -1.19 -9.51 7.80
C GLY A 212 -2.44 -8.70 7.48
N GLU A 213 -3.27 -9.28 6.64
CA GLU A 213 -4.49 -8.65 6.17
C GLU A 213 -5.60 -8.70 7.24
N ARG A 214 -6.16 -7.54 7.58
CA ARG A 214 -7.19 -7.36 8.61
C ARG A 214 -8.28 -6.40 8.14
N HIS A 215 -8.98 -6.79 7.08
CA HIS A 215 -10.12 -6.03 6.58
C HIS A 215 -11.44 -6.44 7.27
N ASN A 216 -12.30 -5.46 7.52
CA ASN A 216 -13.65 -5.68 8.01
C ASN A 216 -14.62 -4.69 7.34
N PRO A 217 -15.50 -5.15 6.44
CA PRO A 217 -15.63 -6.53 5.98
C PRO A 217 -14.45 -6.98 5.11
N GLU A 218 -14.17 -8.30 5.09
CA GLU A 218 -13.17 -8.90 4.21
C GLU A 218 -13.71 -9.05 2.79
N SER A 219 -12.89 -8.75 1.80
CA SER A 219 -13.28 -8.80 0.38
C SER A 219 -12.27 -9.53 -0.52
N HIS A 220 -11.08 -9.84 0.00
CA HIS A 220 -10.03 -10.48 -0.80
C HIS A 220 -10.15 -12.01 -0.79
N ILE A 221 -9.78 -12.61 -1.94
CA ILE A 221 -10.09 -14.01 -2.22
C ILE A 221 -9.39 -15.00 -1.27
N ILE A 222 -8.12 -14.78 -0.93
CA ILE A 222 -7.36 -15.74 -0.09
C ILE A 222 -7.96 -15.82 1.32
N PRO A 223 -8.14 -14.72 2.07
CA PRO A 223 -8.80 -14.78 3.38
C PRO A 223 -10.23 -15.35 3.30
N LEU A 224 -11.00 -15.00 2.27
CA LEU A 224 -12.36 -15.52 2.09
C LEU A 224 -12.37 -17.04 1.83
N LEU A 225 -11.46 -17.57 1.03
CA LEU A 225 -11.32 -19.00 0.78
C LEU A 225 -10.86 -19.75 2.03
N LEU A 226 -9.89 -19.22 2.77
CA LEU A 226 -9.43 -19.79 4.04
C LEU A 226 -10.57 -19.88 5.04
N ARG A 227 -11.37 -18.84 5.19
CA ARG A 227 -12.56 -18.81 6.05
C ARG A 227 -13.64 -19.79 5.57
N ALA A 228 -13.87 -19.91 4.27
CA ALA A 228 -14.80 -20.87 3.69
C ALA A 228 -14.35 -22.31 3.96
N ALA A 229 -13.07 -22.63 3.73
CA ALA A 229 -12.51 -23.94 4.02
C ALA A 229 -12.61 -24.31 5.51
N GLN A 230 -12.41 -23.33 6.41
CA GLN A 230 -12.46 -23.55 7.85
C GLN A 230 -13.90 -23.70 8.39
N SER A 231 -14.82 -22.86 7.92
CA SER A 231 -16.20 -22.81 8.39
C SER A 231 -17.15 -23.79 7.68
N GLY A 232 -16.73 -24.36 6.54
CA GLY A 232 -17.58 -25.14 5.64
C GLY A 232 -18.67 -24.32 4.93
N LYS A 233 -18.67 -22.99 5.06
CA LYS A 233 -19.64 -22.12 4.38
C LYS A 233 -19.32 -22.06 2.88
N PRO A 234 -20.36 -21.88 2.03
CA PRO A 234 -20.14 -21.82 0.59
C PRO A 234 -19.32 -20.57 0.19
N PHE A 235 -18.43 -20.76 -0.79
CA PHE A 235 -17.70 -19.72 -1.46
C PHE A 235 -18.22 -19.56 -2.89
N ASN A 236 -18.65 -18.34 -3.27
CA ASN A 236 -19.18 -18.09 -4.60
C ASN A 236 -18.07 -17.81 -5.62
N VAL A 237 -17.99 -18.64 -6.66
CA VAL A 237 -17.14 -18.45 -7.82
C VAL A 237 -17.95 -17.81 -8.94
N PHE A 238 -17.52 -16.64 -9.42
CA PHE A 238 -18.26 -15.86 -10.41
C PHE A 238 -17.71 -16.09 -11.84
N GLY A 239 -18.47 -16.85 -12.63
CA GLY A 239 -18.15 -17.21 -13.99
C GLY A 239 -17.32 -18.51 -14.09
N THR A 240 -17.73 -19.36 -15.03
CA THR A 240 -17.08 -20.64 -15.35
C THR A 240 -16.85 -20.81 -16.85
N ASP A 241 -17.14 -19.77 -17.59
CA ASP A 241 -17.17 -19.71 -19.05
C ASP A 241 -16.24 -18.65 -19.63
N TYR A 242 -15.30 -18.13 -18.82
CA TYR A 242 -14.24 -17.23 -19.31
C TYR A 242 -13.34 -17.96 -20.32
N PRO A 243 -12.79 -17.24 -21.33
CA PRO A 243 -11.81 -17.80 -22.27
C PRO A 243 -10.43 -17.96 -21.58
N THR A 244 -10.40 -18.83 -20.57
CA THR A 244 -9.23 -19.19 -19.76
C THR A 244 -9.14 -20.72 -19.68
N PRO A 245 -7.98 -21.31 -19.33
CA PRO A 245 -7.79 -22.76 -19.36
C PRO A 245 -8.81 -23.57 -18.53
N ASP A 246 -9.30 -23.01 -17.41
CA ASP A 246 -10.24 -23.69 -16.52
C ASP A 246 -11.63 -23.03 -16.46
N GLY A 247 -11.83 -21.97 -17.26
CA GLY A 247 -13.08 -21.24 -17.37
C GLY A 247 -13.29 -20.19 -16.26
N THR A 248 -12.40 -20.08 -15.25
CA THR A 248 -12.47 -19.05 -14.22
C THR A 248 -11.53 -17.88 -14.50
N CYS A 249 -11.80 -16.71 -13.95
CA CYS A 249 -10.97 -15.54 -14.21
C CYS A 249 -9.56 -15.68 -13.61
N ILE A 250 -8.57 -15.09 -14.31
CA ILE A 250 -7.16 -15.07 -13.91
C ILE A 250 -6.81 -13.71 -13.36
N ARG A 251 -6.12 -13.68 -12.21
CA ARG A 251 -5.63 -12.45 -11.55
C ARG A 251 -4.18 -12.59 -11.17
N ASP A 252 -3.47 -11.47 -11.19
CA ASP A 252 -2.10 -11.37 -10.71
C ASP A 252 -2.09 -11.11 -9.20
N TYR A 253 -1.29 -11.89 -8.47
CA TYR A 253 -1.12 -11.79 -7.03
C TYR A 253 0.36 -11.61 -6.71
N LEU A 254 0.63 -10.64 -5.84
CA LEU A 254 1.96 -10.36 -5.35
C LEU A 254 2.03 -10.54 -3.84
N HIS A 255 3.08 -11.16 -3.36
CA HIS A 255 3.33 -11.20 -1.93
C HIS A 255 3.52 -9.77 -1.40
N VAL A 256 2.92 -9.48 -0.27
CA VAL A 256 2.95 -8.14 0.34
C VAL A 256 4.36 -7.66 0.64
N LEU A 257 5.31 -8.57 0.92
CA LEU A 257 6.74 -8.24 1.09
C LEU A 257 7.40 -7.82 -0.22
N ASP A 258 7.04 -8.42 -1.36
CA ASP A 258 7.55 -8.00 -2.66
C ASP A 258 7.02 -6.60 -3.03
N ILE A 259 5.79 -6.27 -2.63
CA ILE A 259 5.24 -4.92 -2.77
C ILE A 259 5.98 -3.94 -1.85
N ALA A 260 6.27 -4.33 -0.60
CA ALA A 260 7.04 -3.51 0.35
C ALA A 260 8.46 -3.22 -0.18
N ASP A 261 9.16 -4.25 -0.71
CA ASP A 261 10.47 -4.09 -1.35
C ASP A 261 10.41 -3.10 -2.53
N ALA A 262 9.35 -3.18 -3.36
CA ALA A 262 9.19 -2.23 -4.46
C ALA A 262 9.05 -0.77 -3.99
N HIS A 263 8.38 -0.52 -2.85
CA HIS A 263 8.27 0.83 -2.26
C HIS A 263 9.62 1.34 -1.75
N VAL A 264 10.43 0.46 -1.15
CA VAL A 264 11.80 0.82 -0.72
C VAL A 264 12.67 1.11 -1.93
N ARG A 265 12.65 0.26 -2.96
CA ARG A 265 13.42 0.50 -4.19
C ARG A 265 12.98 1.77 -4.93
N ALA A 266 11.71 2.13 -4.86
CA ALA A 266 11.22 3.40 -5.40
C ALA A 266 11.79 4.60 -4.63
N LEU A 267 11.95 4.50 -3.31
CA LEU A 267 12.63 5.51 -2.50
C LEU A 267 14.11 5.64 -2.88
N ASP A 268 14.80 4.51 -3.01
CA ASP A 268 16.22 4.48 -3.40
C ASP A 268 16.42 5.04 -4.82
N TYR A 269 15.53 4.69 -5.75
CA TYR A 269 15.54 5.21 -7.12
C TYR A 269 15.40 6.74 -7.14
N LEU A 270 14.44 7.32 -6.40
CA LEU A 270 14.31 8.77 -6.31
C LEU A 270 15.50 9.41 -5.61
N SER A 271 16.06 8.78 -4.58
CA SER A 271 17.21 9.28 -3.84
C SER A 271 18.50 9.27 -4.67
N ALA A 272 18.59 8.35 -5.64
CA ALA A 272 19.67 8.30 -6.64
C ALA A 272 19.47 9.30 -7.80
N GLY A 273 18.43 10.14 -7.77
CA GLY A 273 18.13 11.11 -8.82
C GLY A 273 17.28 10.56 -9.98
N GLY A 274 16.60 9.45 -9.76
CA GLY A 274 15.65 8.88 -10.72
C GLY A 274 14.51 9.84 -11.03
N LYS A 275 14.01 9.79 -12.26
CA LYS A 275 12.91 10.65 -12.72
C LYS A 275 11.57 10.17 -12.18
N SER A 276 10.64 11.11 -11.96
CA SER A 276 9.24 10.79 -11.65
C SER A 276 8.64 9.85 -12.69
N ASP A 277 8.03 8.75 -12.25
CA ASP A 277 7.54 7.72 -13.17
C ASP A 277 6.48 6.81 -12.54
N TYR A 278 5.89 5.93 -13.37
CA TYR A 278 4.94 4.89 -13.01
C TYR A 278 5.57 3.52 -13.25
N PHE A 279 5.30 2.57 -12.36
CA PHE A 279 5.80 1.20 -12.48
C PHE A 279 4.70 0.19 -12.20
N ASN A 280 4.48 -0.73 -13.12
CA ASN A 280 3.65 -1.87 -12.89
C ASN A 280 4.40 -2.91 -12.06
N LEU A 281 3.75 -3.44 -11.03
CA LEU A 281 4.23 -4.57 -10.26
C LEU A 281 3.31 -5.76 -10.52
N GLY A 282 3.90 -6.88 -10.91
CA GLY A 282 3.18 -8.11 -11.19
C GLY A 282 4.12 -9.29 -11.30
N THR A 283 3.55 -10.49 -11.36
CA THR A 283 4.33 -11.72 -11.63
C THR A 283 4.57 -11.92 -13.12
N GLY A 284 3.78 -11.22 -13.97
CA GLY A 284 3.75 -11.47 -15.41
C GLY A 284 2.92 -12.70 -15.79
N ASN A 285 2.56 -13.50 -14.80
CA ASN A 285 1.65 -14.63 -14.87
C ASN A 285 0.48 -14.36 -13.92
N GLY A 286 -0.61 -15.05 -14.08
CA GLY A 286 -1.73 -14.92 -13.14
C GLY A 286 -2.10 -16.29 -12.61
N PHE A 287 -3.01 -16.31 -11.64
CA PHE A 287 -3.60 -17.52 -11.11
C PHE A 287 -5.11 -17.46 -11.26
N SER A 288 -5.70 -18.58 -11.66
CA SER A 288 -7.16 -18.69 -11.77
C SER A 288 -7.81 -18.89 -10.40
N VAL A 289 -9.13 -18.67 -10.32
CA VAL A 289 -9.87 -18.93 -9.07
C VAL A 289 -9.83 -20.41 -8.68
N LYS A 290 -9.88 -21.34 -9.65
CA LYS A 290 -9.78 -22.78 -9.37
C LYS A 290 -8.39 -23.19 -8.88
N GLU A 291 -7.33 -22.64 -9.45
CA GLU A 291 -5.96 -22.86 -8.95
C GLU A 291 -5.83 -22.35 -7.50
N MET A 292 -6.38 -21.17 -7.21
CA MET A 292 -6.38 -20.63 -5.84
C MET A 292 -7.13 -21.54 -4.87
N ILE A 293 -8.31 -22.06 -5.24
CA ILE A 293 -9.07 -23.01 -4.43
C ILE A 293 -8.24 -24.28 -4.17
N ALA A 294 -7.64 -24.84 -5.20
CA ALA A 294 -6.83 -26.07 -5.07
C ALA A 294 -5.65 -25.89 -4.10
N VAL A 295 -4.98 -24.72 -4.16
CA VAL A 295 -3.86 -24.44 -3.24
C VAL A 295 -4.36 -24.19 -1.82
N VAL A 296 -5.49 -23.49 -1.63
CA VAL A 296 -6.08 -23.31 -0.30
C VAL A 296 -6.48 -24.65 0.31
N GLU A 297 -7.09 -25.56 -0.46
CA GLU A 297 -7.41 -26.91 0.01
C GLU A 297 -6.17 -27.71 0.38
N LYS A 298 -5.11 -27.64 -0.43
CA LYS A 298 -3.83 -28.30 -0.15
C LYS A 298 -3.19 -27.81 1.14
N VAL A 299 -3.14 -26.48 1.32
CA VAL A 299 -2.48 -25.84 2.47
C VAL A 299 -3.28 -26.01 3.76
N SER A 300 -4.59 -25.84 3.70
CA SER A 300 -5.46 -25.95 4.89
C SER A 300 -5.81 -27.39 5.28
N GLY A 301 -5.65 -28.35 4.37
CA GLY A 301 -6.12 -29.73 4.51
C GLY A 301 -7.65 -29.87 4.51
N LYS A 302 -8.39 -28.80 4.16
CA LYS A 302 -9.84 -28.74 4.19
C LYS A 302 -10.42 -28.42 2.83
N LYS A 303 -11.60 -28.96 2.52
CA LYS A 303 -12.29 -28.69 1.25
C LYS A 303 -13.01 -27.35 1.28
N VAL A 304 -12.99 -26.65 0.13
CA VAL A 304 -13.77 -25.44 -0.11
C VAL A 304 -15.09 -25.84 -0.78
N HIS A 305 -16.20 -25.52 -0.14
CA HIS A 305 -17.52 -25.68 -0.76
C HIS A 305 -17.74 -24.58 -1.80
N ALA A 306 -17.23 -24.75 -3.04
CA ALA A 306 -17.37 -23.78 -4.12
C ALA A 306 -18.76 -23.85 -4.77
N VAL A 307 -19.46 -22.72 -4.86
CA VAL A 307 -20.72 -22.56 -5.57
C VAL A 307 -20.47 -21.69 -6.81
N TYR A 308 -20.73 -22.26 -7.97
CA TYR A 308 -20.43 -21.61 -9.24
C TYR A 308 -21.64 -20.82 -9.74
N GLY A 309 -21.45 -19.53 -10.03
CA GLY A 309 -22.48 -18.60 -10.49
C GLY A 309 -22.11 -17.93 -11.82
N GLN A 310 -22.97 -16.99 -12.24
CA GLN A 310 -22.74 -16.18 -13.43
C GLN A 310 -21.56 -15.20 -13.24
N ARG A 311 -20.97 -14.71 -14.35
CA ARG A 311 -19.94 -13.67 -14.33
C ARG A 311 -20.45 -12.41 -13.64
N ARG A 312 -19.56 -11.72 -12.95
CA ARG A 312 -19.81 -10.33 -12.55
C ARG A 312 -19.76 -9.43 -13.78
N ALA A 313 -20.68 -8.49 -13.88
CA ALA A 313 -20.70 -7.52 -14.98
C ALA A 313 -19.40 -6.69 -14.96
N GLY A 314 -18.73 -6.60 -16.13
CA GLY A 314 -17.50 -5.83 -16.29
C GLY A 314 -16.23 -6.49 -15.75
N ASP A 315 -16.29 -7.74 -15.31
CA ASP A 315 -15.10 -8.46 -14.79
C ASP A 315 -14.30 -9.08 -15.95
N PRO A 316 -13.05 -8.64 -16.22
CA PRO A 316 -12.23 -9.18 -17.31
C PRO A 316 -11.82 -10.62 -17.06
N ALA A 317 -11.64 -11.40 -18.15
CA ALA A 317 -11.16 -12.77 -18.06
C ALA A 317 -9.77 -12.88 -17.43
N VAL A 318 -8.86 -11.99 -17.81
CA VAL A 318 -7.46 -11.97 -17.36
C VAL A 318 -7.04 -10.56 -16.98
N LEU A 319 -6.38 -10.42 -15.82
CA LEU A 319 -5.74 -9.17 -15.37
C LEU A 319 -4.35 -9.52 -14.84
N VAL A 320 -3.33 -9.23 -15.64
CA VAL A 320 -1.92 -9.52 -15.36
C VAL A 320 -1.06 -8.31 -15.73
N ALA A 321 -0.15 -7.93 -14.85
CA ALA A 321 0.75 -6.79 -15.06
C ALA A 321 2.13 -7.23 -15.52
N GLY A 322 2.68 -6.53 -16.52
CA GLY A 322 4.06 -6.70 -16.97
C GLY A 322 5.03 -5.95 -16.08
N PRO A 323 5.95 -6.64 -15.35
CA PRO A 323 6.86 -6.00 -14.40
C PRO A 323 8.17 -5.50 -15.02
N LYS A 324 8.35 -5.59 -16.34
CA LYS A 324 9.65 -5.38 -17.02
C LYS A 324 10.30 -4.04 -16.65
N LYS A 325 9.54 -2.95 -16.66
CA LYS A 325 10.05 -1.61 -16.34
C LYS A 325 10.53 -1.51 -14.89
N ALA A 326 9.79 -2.09 -13.92
CA ALA A 326 10.20 -2.14 -12.53
C ALA A 326 11.48 -2.99 -12.35
N GLN A 327 11.60 -4.09 -13.08
CA GLN A 327 12.80 -4.93 -13.07
C GLN A 327 14.03 -4.19 -13.60
N GLU A 328 13.90 -3.47 -14.71
CA GLU A 328 15.00 -2.76 -15.36
C GLU A 328 15.45 -1.51 -14.62
N LEU A 329 14.51 -0.68 -14.14
CA LEU A 329 14.82 0.64 -13.58
C LEU A 329 14.89 0.67 -12.05
N LEU A 330 14.07 -0.12 -11.34
CA LEU A 330 14.13 -0.25 -9.89
C LEU A 330 15.01 -1.43 -9.43
N GLY A 331 15.46 -2.29 -10.35
CA GLY A 331 16.12 -3.54 -10.00
C GLY A 331 15.23 -4.49 -9.19
N TRP A 332 13.89 -4.28 -9.25
CA TRP A 332 12.92 -5.04 -8.48
C TRP A 332 12.72 -6.44 -9.06
N LYS A 333 12.65 -7.44 -8.18
CA LYS A 333 12.32 -8.82 -8.53
C LYS A 333 11.48 -9.41 -7.43
N GLN A 334 10.37 -10.05 -7.80
CA GLN A 334 9.56 -10.81 -6.85
C GLN A 334 10.37 -12.00 -6.31
N GLN A 335 10.34 -12.19 -4.99
CA GLN A 335 11.06 -13.27 -4.30
C GLN A 335 10.12 -14.20 -3.52
N HIS A 336 8.92 -13.72 -3.18
CA HIS A 336 7.97 -14.39 -2.30
C HIS A 336 6.64 -14.71 -3.00
N SER A 337 6.45 -14.27 -4.25
CA SER A 337 5.15 -14.31 -4.94
C SER A 337 4.85 -15.66 -5.62
N ASP A 338 5.26 -16.79 -5.01
CA ASP A 338 4.71 -18.10 -5.36
C ASP A 338 3.34 -18.31 -4.68
N LEU A 339 2.41 -18.95 -5.38
CA LEU A 339 1.02 -19.05 -4.92
C LEU A 339 0.91 -19.83 -3.59
N GLU A 340 1.63 -20.94 -3.46
CA GLU A 340 1.58 -21.78 -2.27
C GLU A 340 2.19 -21.06 -1.06
N GLY A 341 3.31 -20.36 -1.24
CA GLY A 341 3.95 -19.53 -0.22
C GLY A 341 3.03 -18.42 0.29
N MET A 342 2.38 -17.69 -0.64
CA MET A 342 1.40 -16.65 -0.27
C MET A 342 0.23 -17.21 0.55
N VAL A 343 -0.34 -18.35 0.13
CA VAL A 343 -1.46 -18.98 0.85
C VAL A 343 -1.00 -19.54 2.20
N LYS A 344 0.19 -20.15 2.29
CA LYS A 344 0.76 -20.63 3.57
C LYS A 344 0.95 -19.50 4.58
N ALA A 345 1.54 -18.39 4.14
CA ALA A 345 1.75 -17.22 5.00
C ALA A 345 0.41 -16.63 5.49
N ALA A 346 -0.56 -16.45 4.59
CA ALA A 346 -1.89 -15.98 4.94
C ALA A 346 -2.62 -16.94 5.90
N TYR A 347 -2.49 -18.26 5.69
CA TYR A 347 -3.09 -19.29 6.55
C TYR A 347 -2.49 -19.28 7.95
N ALA A 348 -1.17 -19.22 8.06
CA ALA A 348 -0.48 -19.14 9.34
C ALA A 348 -0.90 -17.88 10.14
N PHE A 349 -1.02 -16.75 9.46
CA PHE A 349 -1.50 -15.51 10.08
C PHE A 349 -2.96 -15.62 10.53
N ASP A 350 -3.87 -16.14 9.67
CA ASP A 350 -5.29 -16.30 9.98
C ASP A 350 -5.51 -17.24 11.20
N GLN A 351 -4.74 -18.33 11.30
CA GLN A 351 -4.77 -19.23 12.45
C GLN A 351 -4.39 -18.52 13.75
N SER A 352 -3.36 -17.69 13.73
CA SER A 352 -2.91 -16.96 14.93
C SER A 352 -3.90 -15.90 15.37
N TRP A 353 -4.57 -15.25 14.41
CA TRP A 353 -5.42 -14.10 14.68
C TRP A 353 -6.89 -14.45 14.96
N PHE A 354 -7.50 -15.34 14.17
CA PHE A 354 -8.92 -15.72 14.33
C PHE A 354 -9.14 -16.87 15.30
N TRP A 355 -8.17 -17.77 15.43
CA TRP A 355 -8.35 -19.04 16.14
C TRP A 355 -7.45 -19.20 17.37
N GLY A 356 -6.41 -18.38 17.52
CA GLY A 356 -5.42 -18.47 18.60
C GLY A 356 -5.72 -17.66 19.87
N ALA A 357 -6.70 -16.74 19.87
CA ALA A 357 -7.02 -15.90 21.02
C ALA A 357 -8.52 -15.92 21.36
N PRO A 358 -8.95 -16.59 22.44
CA PRO A 358 -10.36 -16.60 22.89
C PRO A 358 -10.91 -15.20 23.23
N SER A 359 -10.06 -14.17 23.38
CA SER A 359 -10.42 -12.84 23.85
C SER A 359 -10.60 -11.76 22.77
N GLN A 360 -10.42 -12.08 21.48
CA GLN A 360 -10.53 -11.10 20.39
C GLN A 360 -11.59 -11.45 19.33
N GLN A 361 -12.57 -12.28 19.65
CA GLN A 361 -13.73 -12.41 18.77
C GLN A 361 -14.48 -11.07 18.74
N PRO A 362 -14.78 -10.50 17.57
CA PRO A 362 -15.66 -9.35 17.50
C PRO A 362 -17.00 -9.77 18.09
N THR A 363 -17.38 -9.18 19.22
CA THR A 363 -18.71 -9.35 19.81
C THR A 363 -19.71 -8.93 18.75
N GLY A 364 -20.38 -9.91 18.16
CA GLY A 364 -21.44 -9.70 17.21
C GLY A 364 -22.58 -8.90 17.84
N LYS A 365 -22.53 -7.58 17.71
CA LYS A 365 -23.74 -6.79 17.81
C LYS A 365 -24.52 -7.01 16.49
N GLN A 366 -25.53 -7.87 16.59
CA GLN A 366 -26.65 -7.89 15.67
C GLN A 366 -27.13 -6.46 15.48
N LEU A 367 -26.97 -5.92 14.29
CA LEU A 367 -27.76 -4.79 13.83
C LEU A 367 -29.06 -5.38 13.26
N ILE A 368 -30.06 -5.52 14.13
CA ILE A 368 -31.47 -5.53 13.75
C ILE A 368 -31.88 -4.06 13.72
N GLY A 369 -32.36 -3.59 12.55
CA GLY A 369 -32.86 -2.25 12.34
C GLY A 369 -32.64 -1.83 10.90
#